data_8ffc588e9a1da1983491e5787d003c92
#
_entry.id   8ffc588e9a1da1983491e5787d003c92
#
_cell.length_a   1.000
_cell.length_b   1.000
_cell.length_c   1.000
_cell.angle_alpha   90.00
_cell.angle_beta   90.00
_cell.angle_gamma   90.00
#
_symmetry.space_group_name_H-M   'P 1'
#
loop_
_entity.id
_entity.type
_entity.pdbx_description
1 polymer ?
#
loop_
_entity_poly.entity_id
_entity_poly.type
_entity_poly.pdbx_seq_one_letter_code
_entity_poly.pdbx_strand_id
1 'polypeptide(L)'
;MNIPDRFEVLIITLSDRAYRGEYQDLSGPRIKEILSEFFTAQKWDSSIRITIIPDDAEALQNVVKEAGITANLIFTTGGTGIGPRDITVETVKPLLVKEIPGIMEFIRIKYGQEKPNALLSRGVAGITGKSLIYTLPGSVRAVDEYMSEILKTLKHAVLMQYGIDTHDKH
;
A
#
# COMPACT_ATOMS: atom_id res chain seq x y z
N MET A 1 4.54 19.75 -14.95
CA MET A 1 5.23 19.09 -13.82
C MET A 1 5.76 17.75 -14.32
N ASN A 2 6.89 17.29 -13.84
CA ASN A 2 7.47 15.99 -14.22
C ASN A 2 7.34 15.00 -13.07
N ILE A 3 7.21 13.71 -13.39
CA ILE A 3 7.37 12.65 -12.38
C ILE A 3 8.81 12.66 -11.87
N PRO A 4 9.08 12.08 -10.69
CA PRO A 4 10.45 11.97 -10.18
C PRO A 4 11.33 11.15 -11.12
N ASP A 5 12.61 11.49 -11.19
CA ASP A 5 13.60 10.71 -11.95
C ASP A 5 13.73 9.30 -11.34
N ARG A 6 13.54 9.18 -10.04
CA ARG A 6 13.53 7.94 -9.29
C ARG A 6 12.43 7.93 -8.25
N PHE A 7 11.63 6.87 -8.24
CA PHE A 7 10.59 6.66 -7.24
C PHE A 7 11.15 6.04 -5.97
N GLU A 8 10.91 6.67 -4.84
CA GLU A 8 11.15 6.09 -3.52
C GLU A 8 9.90 5.38 -3.03
N VAL A 9 10.00 4.09 -2.76
CA VAL A 9 8.89 3.23 -2.33
C VAL A 9 9.22 2.60 -0.99
N LEU A 10 8.30 2.70 -0.04
CA LEU A 10 8.41 2.02 1.24
C LEU A 10 7.30 0.97 1.40
N ILE A 11 7.69 -0.24 1.71
CA ILE A 11 6.80 -1.34 2.09
C ILE A 11 6.97 -1.56 3.60
N ILE A 12 5.87 -1.56 4.33
CA ILE A 12 5.83 -1.72 5.79
C ILE A 12 5.08 -3.02 6.10
N THR A 13 5.77 -4.00 6.64
CA THR A 13 5.14 -5.23 7.13
C THR A 13 4.85 -5.07 8.63
N LEU A 14 3.58 -5.17 9.00
CA LEU A 14 3.14 -5.18 10.39
C LEU A 14 2.96 -6.63 10.84
N SER A 15 3.83 -7.07 11.72
CA SER A 15 3.76 -8.41 12.32
C SER A 15 4.71 -8.53 13.50
N ASP A 16 4.17 -8.72 14.71
CA ASP A 16 4.99 -9.02 15.88
C ASP A 16 5.85 -10.26 15.71
N ARG A 17 5.32 -11.30 15.09
CA ARG A 17 6.03 -12.57 14.88
C ARG A 17 7.19 -12.41 13.91
N ALA A 18 6.98 -11.70 12.81
CA ALA A 18 8.05 -11.41 11.84
C ALA A 18 9.09 -10.47 12.46
N TYR A 19 8.65 -9.46 13.22
CA TYR A 19 9.53 -8.51 13.90
C TYR A 19 10.45 -9.20 14.93
N ARG A 20 9.94 -10.21 15.66
CA ARG A 20 10.75 -11.03 16.59
C ARG A 20 11.55 -12.14 15.91
N GLY A 21 11.47 -12.28 14.58
CA GLY A 21 12.17 -13.33 13.84
C GLY A 21 11.56 -14.73 14.01
N GLU A 22 10.34 -14.84 14.54
CA GLU A 22 9.63 -16.12 14.73
C GLU A 22 8.97 -16.62 13.42
N TYR A 23 8.81 -15.75 12.44
CA TYR A 23 8.16 -16.00 11.19
C TYR A 23 8.85 -15.21 10.08
N GLN A 24 9.04 -15.83 8.92
CA GLN A 24 9.57 -15.14 7.76
C GLN A 24 8.48 -14.28 7.09
N ASP A 25 8.75 -12.99 6.89
CA ASP A 25 7.88 -12.14 6.08
C ASP A 25 7.89 -12.61 4.63
N LEU A 26 6.72 -12.94 4.11
CA LEU A 26 6.52 -13.32 2.71
C LEU A 26 5.71 -12.27 1.95
N SER A 27 4.90 -11.50 2.65
CA SER A 27 4.01 -10.51 2.04
C SER A 27 4.76 -9.26 1.56
N GLY A 28 5.68 -8.73 2.35
CA GLY A 28 6.51 -7.59 1.95
C GLY A 28 7.36 -7.88 0.71
N PRO A 29 8.15 -8.97 0.67
CA PRO A 29 8.88 -9.39 -0.53
C PRO A 29 7.98 -9.61 -1.75
N ARG A 30 6.77 -10.14 -1.58
CA ARG A 30 5.83 -10.32 -2.70
C ARG A 30 5.36 -8.99 -3.28
N ILE A 31 5.04 -7.99 -2.44
CA ILE A 31 4.71 -6.64 -2.90
C ILE A 31 5.90 -6.04 -3.66
N LYS A 32 7.12 -6.21 -3.14
CA LYS A 32 8.34 -5.71 -3.79
C LYS A 32 8.55 -6.30 -5.18
N GLU A 33 8.37 -7.61 -5.32
CA GLU A 33 8.49 -8.32 -6.60
C GLU A 33 7.51 -7.73 -7.63
N ILE A 34 6.22 -7.65 -7.28
CA ILE A 34 5.17 -7.12 -8.15
C ILE A 34 5.44 -5.67 -8.56
N LEU A 35 5.86 -4.83 -7.61
CA LEU A 35 6.20 -3.43 -7.91
C LEU A 35 7.44 -3.30 -8.77
N SER A 36 8.45 -4.14 -8.58
CA SER A 36 9.66 -4.13 -9.42
C SER A 36 9.33 -4.43 -10.89
N GLU A 37 8.45 -5.41 -11.13
CA GLU A 37 7.94 -5.70 -12.47
C GLU A 37 7.15 -4.52 -13.06
N PHE A 38 6.28 -3.90 -12.25
CA PHE A 38 5.51 -2.73 -12.66
C PHE A 38 6.43 -1.57 -13.06
N PHE A 39 7.39 -1.20 -12.23
CA PHE A 39 8.31 -0.09 -12.53
C PHE A 39 9.15 -0.36 -13.77
N THR A 40 9.62 -1.59 -13.95
CA THR A 40 10.34 -2.03 -15.14
C THR A 40 9.46 -1.87 -16.40
N ALA A 41 8.21 -2.32 -16.35
CA ALA A 41 7.27 -2.20 -17.46
C ALA A 41 6.95 -0.74 -17.82
N GLN A 42 6.90 0.16 -16.81
CA GLN A 42 6.70 1.60 -17.04
C GLN A 42 7.98 2.33 -17.47
N LYS A 43 9.15 1.67 -17.44
CA LYS A 43 10.48 2.29 -17.63
C LYS A 43 10.73 3.42 -16.63
N TRP A 44 10.27 3.26 -15.40
CA TRP A 44 10.47 4.18 -14.28
C TRP A 44 11.55 3.63 -13.36
N ASP A 45 12.54 4.44 -13.00
CA ASP A 45 13.52 4.05 -11.98
C ASP A 45 12.89 4.06 -10.60
N SER A 46 13.28 3.12 -9.74
CA SER A 46 12.73 3.00 -8.41
C SER A 46 13.71 2.42 -7.39
N SER A 47 13.55 2.86 -6.14
CA SER A 47 14.20 2.30 -4.96
C SER A 47 13.11 1.76 -4.03
N ILE A 48 13.06 0.45 -3.85
CA ILE A 48 12.02 -0.22 -3.06
C ILE A 48 12.64 -0.80 -1.79
N ARG A 49 12.26 -0.24 -0.65
CA ARG A 49 12.70 -0.68 0.68
C ARG A 49 11.56 -1.38 1.41
N ILE A 50 11.91 -2.38 2.22
CA ILE A 50 11.00 -3.09 3.12
C ILE A 50 11.45 -2.80 4.55
N THR A 51 10.51 -2.49 5.42
CA THR A 51 10.71 -2.47 6.87
C THR A 51 9.67 -3.34 7.56
N ILE A 52 10.07 -4.03 8.61
CA ILE A 52 9.17 -4.85 9.44
C ILE A 52 9.05 -4.15 10.78
N ILE A 53 7.83 -3.91 11.22
CA ILE A 53 7.52 -3.29 12.52
C ILE A 53 6.57 -4.18 13.31
N PRO A 54 6.54 -4.05 14.65
CA PRO A 54 5.53 -4.72 15.46
C PRO A 54 4.12 -4.19 15.16
N ASP A 55 3.10 -4.91 15.60
CA ASP A 55 1.70 -4.47 15.56
C ASP A 55 1.46 -3.37 16.61
N ASP A 56 2.12 -2.23 16.41
CA ASP A 56 2.13 -1.08 17.31
C ASP A 56 1.76 0.20 16.56
N ALA A 57 0.76 0.92 17.07
CA ALA A 57 0.21 2.11 16.41
C ALA A 57 1.19 3.28 16.36
N GLU A 58 1.98 3.50 17.41
CA GLU A 58 2.95 4.59 17.47
C GLU A 58 4.10 4.33 16.48
N ALA A 59 4.62 3.10 16.44
CA ALA A 59 5.66 2.70 15.49
C ALA A 59 5.18 2.92 14.05
N LEU A 60 3.96 2.46 13.72
CA LEU A 60 3.38 2.65 12.39
C LEU A 60 3.17 4.14 12.06
N GLN A 61 2.61 4.92 12.99
CA GLN A 61 2.37 6.34 12.79
C GLN A 61 3.66 7.10 12.47
N ASN A 62 4.73 6.84 13.22
CA ASN A 62 6.02 7.49 13.04
C ASN A 62 6.63 7.15 11.67
N VAL A 63 6.62 5.87 11.28
CA VAL A 63 7.14 5.43 9.98
C VAL A 63 6.33 6.02 8.82
N VAL A 64 4.99 6.04 8.92
CA VAL A 64 4.14 6.61 7.86
C VAL A 64 4.31 8.12 7.74
N LYS A 65 4.43 8.86 8.84
CA LYS A 65 4.69 10.32 8.82
C LYS A 65 6.02 10.65 8.16
N GLU A 66 7.07 9.93 8.49
CA GLU A 66 8.40 10.10 7.88
C GLU A 66 8.36 9.74 6.39
N ALA A 67 7.77 8.60 6.05
CA ALA A 67 7.63 8.16 4.67
C ALA A 67 6.76 9.11 3.83
N GLY A 68 5.74 9.73 4.41
CA GLY A 68 4.91 10.76 3.77
C GLY A 68 5.71 11.98 3.28
N ILE A 69 6.90 12.19 3.81
CA ILE A 69 7.82 13.26 3.40
C ILE A 69 8.87 12.75 2.40
N THR A 70 9.33 11.52 2.57
CA THR A 70 10.51 10.99 1.87
C THR A 70 10.19 10.05 0.72
N ALA A 71 9.07 9.33 0.78
CA ALA A 71 8.66 8.37 -0.25
C ALA A 71 7.63 8.97 -1.23
N ASN A 72 7.48 8.32 -2.38
CA ASN A 72 6.42 8.61 -3.36
C ASN A 72 5.24 7.65 -3.19
N LEU A 73 5.55 6.39 -2.82
CA LEU A 73 4.58 5.33 -2.62
C LEU A 73 4.84 4.62 -1.29
N ILE A 74 3.77 4.32 -0.57
CA ILE A 74 3.80 3.56 0.68
C ILE A 74 2.81 2.40 0.55
N PHE A 75 3.27 1.20 0.86
CA PHE A 75 2.41 0.02 0.98
C PHE A 75 2.55 -0.55 2.37
N THR A 76 1.44 -0.81 3.06
CA THR A 76 1.48 -1.59 4.30
C THR A 76 0.87 -2.97 4.06
N THR A 77 1.33 -3.98 4.78
CA THR A 77 0.75 -5.31 4.77
C THR A 77 0.61 -5.84 6.20
N GLY A 78 -0.59 -6.31 6.53
CA GLY A 78 -0.97 -6.74 7.87
C GLY A 78 -1.83 -5.72 8.64
N GLY A 79 -2.50 -6.19 9.67
CA GLY A 79 -3.27 -5.36 10.61
C GLY A 79 -4.53 -4.67 10.05
N THR A 80 -5.15 -5.21 8.99
CA THR A 80 -6.35 -4.62 8.36
C THR A 80 -7.66 -5.31 8.72
N GLY A 81 -7.63 -6.36 9.54
CA GLY A 81 -8.82 -7.11 9.97
C GLY A 81 -9.59 -6.44 11.11
N ILE A 82 -10.36 -7.24 11.83
CA ILE A 82 -11.24 -6.80 12.93
C ILE A 82 -10.76 -7.26 14.32
N GLY A 83 -9.59 -7.87 14.36
CA GLY A 83 -9.00 -8.36 15.62
C GLY A 83 -8.44 -7.22 16.49
N PRO A 84 -8.20 -7.48 17.79
CA PRO A 84 -7.72 -6.45 18.72
C PRO A 84 -6.31 -5.93 18.40
N ARG A 85 -5.56 -6.64 17.56
CA ARG A 85 -4.22 -6.25 17.10
C ARG A 85 -4.19 -5.66 15.70
N ASP A 86 -5.35 -5.58 15.03
CA ASP A 86 -5.50 -4.98 13.72
C ASP A 86 -5.62 -3.46 13.86
N ILE A 87 -4.49 -2.78 13.90
CA ILE A 87 -4.37 -1.34 14.20
C ILE A 87 -4.08 -0.48 12.97
N THR A 88 -3.82 -1.11 11.83
CA THR A 88 -3.33 -0.39 10.65
C THR A 88 -4.30 0.68 10.17
N VAL A 89 -5.58 0.36 10.08
CA VAL A 89 -6.60 1.27 9.54
C VAL A 89 -6.81 2.48 10.46
N GLU A 90 -6.93 2.25 11.76
CA GLU A 90 -7.10 3.29 12.77
C GLU A 90 -5.90 4.23 12.84
N THR A 91 -4.72 3.72 12.53
CA THR A 91 -3.47 4.50 12.55
C THR A 91 -3.29 5.30 11.25
N VAL A 92 -3.54 4.67 10.09
CA VAL A 92 -3.27 5.28 8.79
C VAL A 92 -4.38 6.25 8.37
N LYS A 93 -5.65 5.89 8.57
CA LYS A 93 -6.79 6.71 8.10
C LYS A 93 -6.75 8.16 8.58
N PRO A 94 -6.43 8.48 9.85
CA PRO A 94 -6.31 9.86 10.31
C PRO A 94 -5.15 10.65 9.69
N LEU A 95 -4.17 9.99 9.07
CA LEU A 95 -3.03 10.61 8.40
C LEU A 95 -3.31 10.95 6.93
N LEU A 96 -4.44 10.49 6.39
CA LEU A 96 -4.80 10.76 5.00
C LEU A 96 -5.28 12.19 4.83
N VAL A 97 -4.65 12.92 3.91
CA VAL A 97 -5.13 14.24 3.47
C VAL A 97 -6.21 14.11 2.38
N LYS A 98 -6.21 12.99 1.66
CA LYS A 98 -7.25 12.58 0.71
C LYS A 98 -7.42 11.08 0.78
N GLU A 99 -8.64 10.60 0.92
CA GLU A 99 -8.98 9.18 0.81
C GLU A 99 -9.37 8.82 -0.62
N ILE A 100 -8.98 7.61 -1.07
CA ILE A 100 -9.36 7.04 -2.36
C ILE A 100 -10.15 5.75 -2.07
N PRO A 101 -11.44 5.85 -1.70
CA PRO A 101 -12.18 4.70 -1.17
C PRO A 101 -12.51 3.66 -2.25
N GLY A 102 -12.79 4.10 -3.48
CA GLY A 102 -13.35 3.25 -4.52
C GLY A 102 -12.51 2.02 -4.87
N ILE A 103 -11.16 2.11 -4.82
CA ILE A 103 -10.32 0.96 -5.12
C ILE A 103 -10.45 -0.14 -4.07
N MET A 104 -10.47 0.22 -2.80
CA MET A 104 -10.61 -0.75 -1.70
C MET A 104 -12.03 -1.30 -1.60
N GLU A 105 -13.04 -0.51 -1.92
CA GLU A 105 -14.44 -0.96 -2.04
C GLU A 105 -14.59 -1.98 -3.15
N PHE A 106 -14.05 -1.70 -4.33
CA PHE A 106 -14.09 -2.62 -5.47
C PHE A 106 -13.39 -3.95 -5.16
N ILE A 107 -12.21 -3.91 -4.55
CA ILE A 107 -11.45 -5.11 -4.17
C ILE A 107 -12.28 -5.97 -3.21
N ARG A 108 -12.86 -5.37 -2.16
CA ARG A 108 -13.71 -6.09 -1.20
C ARG A 108 -14.91 -6.75 -1.88
N ILE A 109 -15.60 -6.03 -2.74
CA ILE A 109 -16.78 -6.55 -3.44
C ILE A 109 -16.38 -7.69 -4.38
N LYS A 110 -15.36 -7.48 -5.20
CA LYS A 110 -14.90 -8.46 -6.18
C LYS A 110 -14.51 -9.79 -5.53
N TYR A 111 -13.62 -9.74 -4.55
CA TYR A 111 -13.13 -10.97 -3.90
C TYR A 111 -14.06 -11.49 -2.83
N GLY A 112 -14.92 -10.65 -2.27
CA GLY A 112 -15.96 -11.04 -1.32
C GLY A 112 -17.07 -11.92 -1.93
N GLN A 113 -17.31 -11.82 -3.24
CA GLN A 113 -18.23 -12.70 -3.96
C GLN A 113 -17.81 -14.17 -3.93
N GLU A 114 -16.51 -14.42 -4.05
CA GLU A 114 -15.96 -15.78 -4.01
C GLU A 114 -15.58 -16.20 -2.58
N LYS A 115 -15.13 -15.26 -1.77
CA LYS A 115 -14.62 -15.46 -0.41
C LYS A 115 -15.22 -14.41 0.52
N PRO A 116 -16.35 -14.69 1.17
CA PRO A 116 -17.05 -13.72 2.01
C PRO A 116 -16.16 -13.06 3.09
N ASN A 117 -15.16 -13.77 3.60
CA ASN A 117 -14.22 -13.23 4.59
C ASN A 117 -13.38 -12.04 4.06
N ALA A 118 -13.26 -11.89 2.75
CA ALA A 118 -12.60 -10.71 2.17
C ALA A 118 -13.35 -9.41 2.47
N LEU A 119 -14.66 -9.48 2.75
CA LEU A 119 -15.48 -8.33 3.16
C LEU A 119 -15.09 -7.78 4.55
N LEU A 120 -14.38 -8.55 5.36
CA LEU A 120 -13.96 -8.15 6.70
C LEU A 120 -12.67 -7.31 6.70
N SER A 121 -11.99 -7.22 5.57
CA SER A 121 -10.82 -6.33 5.44
C SER A 121 -11.28 -4.87 5.39
N ARG A 122 -10.62 -4.02 6.19
CA ARG A 122 -10.95 -2.61 6.32
C ARG A 122 -9.89 -1.69 5.69
N GLY A 123 -9.02 -2.26 4.86
CA GLY A 123 -7.94 -1.52 4.21
C GLY A 123 -8.39 -0.22 3.57
N VAL A 124 -7.50 0.77 3.59
CA VAL A 124 -7.70 2.11 3.03
C VAL A 124 -6.62 2.44 2.00
N ALA A 125 -6.93 3.35 1.10
CA ALA A 125 -5.99 3.95 0.17
C ALA A 125 -6.19 5.46 0.15
N GLY A 126 -5.12 6.21 -0.09
CA GLY A 126 -5.20 7.67 -0.13
C GLY A 126 -3.85 8.34 -0.31
N ILE A 127 -3.80 9.61 0.06
CA ILE A 127 -2.60 10.44 0.06
C ILE A 127 -2.26 10.83 1.50
N THR A 128 -1.02 10.58 1.91
CA THR A 128 -0.45 11.07 3.17
C THR A 128 0.83 11.85 2.87
N GLY A 129 0.89 13.11 3.35
CA GLY A 129 1.98 14.00 2.92
C GLY A 129 2.01 14.15 1.40
N LYS A 130 3.11 13.73 0.77
CA LYS A 130 3.28 13.67 -0.68
C LYS A 130 3.21 12.26 -1.28
N SER A 131 2.83 11.26 -0.48
CA SER A 131 2.86 9.85 -0.87
C SER A 131 1.47 9.29 -1.13
N LEU A 132 1.31 8.47 -2.18
CA LEU A 132 0.21 7.54 -2.27
C LEU A 132 0.43 6.41 -1.26
N ILE A 133 -0.59 6.05 -0.50
CA ILE A 133 -0.54 4.96 0.47
C ILE A 133 -1.66 3.96 0.22
N TYR A 134 -1.32 2.66 0.30
CA TYR A 134 -2.25 1.54 0.19
C TYR A 134 -2.02 0.58 1.35
N THR A 135 -3.09 0.20 2.05
CA THR A 135 -3.00 -0.76 3.16
C THR A 135 -3.59 -2.11 2.75
N LEU A 136 -2.77 -3.16 2.79
CA LEU A 136 -3.08 -4.50 2.33
C LEU A 136 -3.19 -5.49 3.50
N PRO A 137 -3.97 -6.56 3.35
CA PRO A 137 -3.94 -7.68 4.29
C PRO A 137 -2.58 -8.39 4.32
N GLY A 138 -2.32 -9.15 5.40
CA GLY A 138 -1.02 -9.77 5.64
C GLY A 138 -0.74 -11.10 4.90
N SER A 139 -1.72 -11.69 4.21
CA SER A 139 -1.51 -12.94 3.48
C SER A 139 -0.99 -12.71 2.05
N VAL A 140 -0.06 -13.54 1.58
CA VAL A 140 0.48 -13.45 0.22
C VAL A 140 -0.62 -13.51 -0.84
N ARG A 141 -1.64 -14.38 -0.65
CA ARG A 141 -2.77 -14.48 -1.56
C ARG A 141 -3.56 -13.17 -1.64
N ALA A 142 -3.85 -12.55 -0.49
CA ALA A 142 -4.55 -11.27 -0.48
C ALA A 142 -3.68 -10.15 -1.09
N VAL A 143 -2.37 -10.20 -0.89
CA VAL A 143 -1.43 -9.28 -1.56
C VAL A 143 -1.57 -9.40 -3.09
N ASP A 144 -1.55 -10.62 -3.65
CA ASP A 144 -1.73 -10.83 -5.09
C ASP A 144 -3.07 -10.26 -5.59
N GLU A 145 -4.17 -10.54 -4.86
CA GLU A 145 -5.50 -10.05 -5.17
C GLU A 145 -5.58 -8.51 -5.16
N TYR A 146 -5.05 -7.88 -4.12
CA TYR A 146 -5.05 -6.42 -3.98
C TYR A 146 -4.15 -5.75 -5.03
N MET A 147 -2.94 -6.23 -5.19
CA MET A 147 -1.99 -5.64 -6.14
C MET A 147 -2.47 -5.76 -7.57
N SER A 148 -3.14 -6.86 -7.95
CA SER A 148 -3.71 -7.03 -9.29
C SER A 148 -4.72 -5.93 -9.65
N GLU A 149 -5.45 -5.39 -8.68
CA GLU A 149 -6.41 -4.31 -8.90
C GLU A 149 -5.76 -2.93 -8.75
N ILE A 150 -4.90 -2.74 -7.75
CA ILE A 150 -4.18 -1.48 -7.52
C ILE A 150 -3.36 -1.08 -8.76
N LEU A 151 -2.63 -2.03 -9.35
CA LEU A 151 -1.77 -1.74 -10.50
C LEU A 151 -2.53 -1.25 -11.74
N LYS A 152 -3.81 -1.59 -11.90
CA LYS A 152 -4.64 -1.09 -13.01
C LYS A 152 -4.80 0.43 -12.99
N THR A 153 -4.72 1.03 -11.81
CA THR A 153 -4.91 2.47 -11.62
C THR A 153 -3.65 3.20 -11.16
N LEU A 154 -2.62 2.49 -10.73
CA LEU A 154 -1.45 3.07 -10.06
C LEU A 154 -0.72 4.10 -10.95
N LYS A 155 -0.50 3.78 -12.23
CA LYS A 155 0.12 4.73 -13.16
C LYS A 155 -0.66 6.03 -13.26
N HIS A 156 -1.97 5.92 -13.45
CA HIS A 156 -2.84 7.09 -13.56
C HIS A 156 -2.88 7.89 -12.26
N ALA A 157 -2.97 7.21 -11.11
CA ALA A 157 -2.95 7.86 -9.80
C ALA A 157 -1.66 8.64 -9.56
N VAL A 158 -0.51 8.09 -9.94
CA VAL A 158 0.79 8.77 -9.89
C VAL A 158 0.78 10.01 -10.78
N LEU A 159 0.38 9.89 -12.04
CA LEU A 159 0.36 11.03 -12.97
C LEU A 159 -0.57 12.14 -12.47
N MET A 160 -1.76 11.80 -11.99
CA MET A 160 -2.69 12.76 -11.37
C MET A 160 -2.06 13.47 -10.17
N GLN A 161 -1.36 12.74 -9.29
CA GLN A 161 -0.72 13.32 -8.12
C GLN A 161 0.34 14.36 -8.50
N TYR A 162 1.04 14.16 -9.62
CA TYR A 162 2.01 15.11 -10.17
C TYR A 162 1.39 16.16 -11.09
N GLY A 163 0.05 16.23 -11.19
CA GLY A 163 -0.64 17.21 -12.02
C GLY A 163 -0.40 17.02 -13.53
N ILE A 164 -0.10 15.79 -13.94
CA ILE A 164 0.10 15.44 -15.35
C ILE A 164 -1.23 14.94 -15.89
N ASP A 165 -1.83 15.73 -16.80
CA ASP A 165 -3.06 15.36 -17.48
C ASP A 165 -2.80 14.28 -18.53
N THR A 166 -3.56 13.19 -18.46
CA THR A 166 -3.50 12.08 -19.41
C THR A 166 -4.66 12.11 -20.41
N HIS A 167 -5.53 13.12 -20.32
CA HIS A 167 -6.75 13.23 -21.14
C HIS A 167 -6.54 13.87 -22.53
N ASP A 168 -5.36 14.40 -22.83
CA ASP A 168 -5.08 15.10 -24.10
C ASP A 168 -4.67 14.18 -25.27
N LYS A 169 -5.16 12.92 -25.31
CA LYS A 169 -4.97 12.05 -26.48
C LYS A 169 -6.26 11.28 -26.81
N HIS A 170 -7.22 12.00 -27.34
CA HIS A 170 -8.29 11.45 -28.21
C HIS A 170 -8.38 12.26 -29.48
#